data_0abfa63fe72eb25af7ba4421c4bfe6e9
#
_entry.id   0abfa63fe72eb25af7ba4421c4bfe6e9
#
_cell.length_a   1.000
_cell.length_b   1.000
_cell.length_c   1.000
_cell.angle_alpha   90.00
_cell.angle_beta   90.00
_cell.angle_gamma   90.00
#
_symmetry.space_group_name_H-M   'P 1'
#
loop_
_entity.id
_entity.type
_entity.pdbx_description
1 polymer ?
#
loop_
_entity_poly.entity_id
_entity_poly.type
_entity_poly.pdbx_seq_one_letter_code
_entity_poly.pdbx_strand_id
1 'polypeptide(L)'
;DWVYNTDTNQLVSRGSQRRWVRPSIKLSIYKCHRSKWEMFKKHHYLNHKIPSAVRCWIAKWGDETVGFSSSICLPGRIPGLYEGDTRGKWRECRTVCLPDFQGVGIGTKLSDAIADIHIEGGLRYFSKTSHIRMGEYRQKSPLWRATATNLKDRSKSGQGRGWHHYTLEKKRICYSHEYIGADRKSYDPKWLEVYNASKND
;
A
#
# COMPACT_ATOMS: atom_id res chain seq x y z
N ASP A 1 -38.81 10.27 7.85
CA ASP A 1 -37.91 10.54 6.71
C ASP A 1 -37.94 9.36 5.75
N TRP A 2 -38.21 9.63 4.49
CA TRP A 2 -38.28 8.66 3.42
C TRP A 2 -37.05 8.81 2.53
N VAL A 3 -36.50 7.68 2.07
CA VAL A 3 -35.38 7.63 1.13
C VAL A 3 -35.90 7.03 -0.17
N TYR A 4 -35.65 7.73 -1.26
CA TYR A 4 -35.99 7.24 -2.59
C TYR A 4 -34.91 6.31 -3.12
N ASN A 5 -35.30 5.08 -3.49
CA ASN A 5 -34.40 4.12 -4.12
C ASN A 5 -34.51 4.29 -5.64
N THR A 6 -33.46 4.79 -6.26
CA THR A 6 -33.39 5.03 -7.71
C THR A 6 -33.38 3.76 -8.54
N ASP A 7 -32.91 2.63 -7.99
CA ASP A 7 -32.79 1.37 -8.73
C ASP A 7 -34.12 0.63 -8.80
N THR A 8 -34.96 0.78 -7.77
CA THR A 8 -36.27 0.14 -7.71
C THR A 8 -37.42 1.11 -7.94
N ASN A 9 -37.13 2.40 -8.12
CA ASN A 9 -38.12 3.48 -8.27
C ASN A 9 -39.18 3.53 -7.13
N GLN A 10 -38.76 3.19 -5.91
CA GLN A 10 -39.65 3.08 -4.74
C GLN A 10 -39.16 3.96 -3.58
N LEU A 11 -40.16 4.51 -2.85
CA LEU A 11 -39.90 5.13 -1.56
C LEU A 11 -39.73 4.08 -0.48
N VAL A 12 -38.61 4.12 0.22
CA VAL A 12 -38.27 3.18 1.29
C VAL A 12 -38.25 3.91 2.62
N SER A 13 -39.00 3.41 3.60
CA SER A 13 -39.03 4.01 4.94
C SER A 13 -37.70 3.82 5.66
N ARG A 14 -37.35 4.77 6.53
CA ARG A 14 -36.10 4.79 7.31
C ARG A 14 -35.89 3.54 8.19
N GLY A 15 -36.93 2.73 8.43
CA GLY A 15 -36.87 1.52 9.23
C GLY A 15 -36.38 0.28 8.49
N SER A 16 -36.23 0.31 7.16
CA SER A 16 -35.69 -0.84 6.45
C SER A 16 -34.16 -0.86 6.58
N GLN A 17 -33.63 -1.87 7.25
CA GLN A 17 -32.18 -2.09 7.46
C GLN A 17 -31.42 -2.47 6.18
N ARG A 18 -31.79 -1.95 5.03
CA ARG A 18 -31.01 -2.12 3.81
C ARG A 18 -29.73 -1.28 3.93
N ARG A 19 -28.64 -1.92 4.29
CA ARG A 19 -27.32 -1.31 4.16
C ARG A 19 -27.11 -0.93 2.70
N TRP A 20 -26.88 0.34 2.46
CA TRP A 20 -26.42 0.82 1.16
C TRP A 20 -25.12 0.10 0.85
N VAL A 21 -25.16 -0.85 -0.07
CA VAL A 21 -23.96 -1.51 -0.57
C VAL A 21 -23.43 -0.62 -1.68
N ARG A 22 -22.24 -0.10 -1.49
CA ARG A 22 -21.58 0.64 -2.57
C ARG A 22 -21.44 -0.28 -3.78
N PRO A 23 -21.76 0.20 -4.99
CA PRO A 23 -21.57 -0.60 -6.20
C PRO A 23 -20.09 -1.03 -6.29
N SER A 24 -19.85 -2.26 -6.73
CA SER A 24 -18.51 -2.80 -6.90
C SER A 24 -17.81 -2.07 -8.03
N ILE A 25 -16.67 -1.43 -7.73
CA ILE A 25 -15.81 -0.82 -8.74
C ILE A 25 -14.88 -1.90 -9.27
N LYS A 26 -14.98 -2.22 -10.55
CA LYS A 26 -14.07 -3.13 -11.24
C LYS A 26 -12.89 -2.32 -11.80
N LEU A 27 -11.68 -2.63 -11.35
CA LEU A 27 -10.46 -2.01 -11.85
C LEU A 27 -9.70 -3.02 -12.71
N SER A 28 -9.26 -2.56 -13.88
CA SER A 28 -8.30 -3.27 -14.70
C SER A 28 -6.91 -2.71 -14.46
N ILE A 29 -5.94 -3.57 -14.11
CA ILE A 29 -4.59 -3.16 -13.77
C ILE A 29 -3.63 -3.65 -14.84
N TYR A 30 -2.84 -2.71 -15.39
CA TYR A 30 -1.91 -2.97 -16.48
C TYR A 30 -0.50 -2.55 -16.08
N LYS A 31 0.49 -3.37 -16.41
CA LYS A 31 1.89 -2.97 -16.38
C LYS A 31 2.11 -1.85 -17.41
N CYS A 32 2.87 -0.82 -17.04
CA CYS A 32 3.10 0.32 -17.91
C CYS A 32 4.55 0.81 -17.86
N HIS A 33 4.92 1.64 -18.83
CA HIS A 33 6.20 2.34 -18.80
C HIS A 33 6.18 3.48 -17.77
N ARG A 34 7.34 3.78 -17.19
CA ARG A 34 7.52 4.84 -16.19
C ARG A 34 7.09 6.24 -16.65
N SER A 35 7.07 6.49 -17.97
CA SER A 35 6.61 7.77 -18.52
C SER A 35 5.16 8.10 -18.17
N LYS A 36 4.34 7.09 -17.85
CA LYS A 36 2.95 7.32 -17.39
C LYS A 36 2.89 8.08 -16.06
N TRP A 37 3.99 8.13 -15.31
CA TRP A 37 4.11 8.95 -14.10
C TRP A 37 3.86 10.44 -14.34
N GLU A 38 4.16 10.95 -15.53
CA GLU A 38 3.95 12.35 -15.88
C GLU A 38 2.50 12.83 -15.64
N MET A 39 1.52 11.95 -15.88
CA MET A 39 0.10 12.24 -15.65
C MET A 39 -0.25 12.40 -14.16
N PHE A 40 0.51 11.74 -13.29
CA PHE A 40 0.19 11.61 -11.87
C PHE A 40 1.09 12.43 -10.96
N LYS A 41 2.26 12.85 -11.42
CA LYS A 41 3.30 13.48 -10.59
C LYS A 41 2.82 14.71 -9.82
N LYS A 42 1.94 15.53 -10.44
CA LYS A 42 1.40 16.75 -9.84
C LYS A 42 0.45 16.48 -8.67
N HIS A 43 -0.10 15.28 -8.59
CA HIS A 43 -1.04 14.86 -7.54
C HIS A 43 -0.35 14.11 -6.39
N HIS A 44 0.96 13.91 -6.49
CA HIS A 44 1.72 13.25 -5.43
C HIS A 44 2.21 14.28 -4.42
N TYR A 45 1.93 14.04 -3.14
CA TYR A 45 2.16 14.99 -2.02
C TYR A 45 3.63 15.22 -1.63
N LEU A 46 4.54 14.40 -2.15
CA LEU A 46 5.97 14.54 -1.87
C LEU A 46 6.75 14.97 -3.13
N ASN A 47 7.82 14.27 -3.41
CA ASN A 47 8.69 14.53 -4.55
C ASN A 47 8.08 13.98 -5.84
N HIS A 48 8.13 14.76 -6.91
CA HIS A 48 7.64 14.41 -8.25
C HIS A 48 8.59 13.48 -9.03
N LYS A 49 9.79 13.25 -8.52
CA LYS A 49 10.76 12.34 -9.16
C LYS A 49 10.40 10.88 -8.88
N ILE A 50 10.58 10.04 -9.88
CA ILE A 50 10.47 8.58 -9.79
C ILE A 50 11.82 7.96 -10.14
N PRO A 51 12.31 6.95 -9.41
CA PRO A 51 13.58 6.27 -9.73
C PRO A 51 13.56 5.66 -11.14
N SER A 52 14.74 5.42 -11.70
CA SER A 52 14.86 4.80 -13.04
C SER A 52 14.48 3.32 -13.01
N ALA A 53 14.92 2.60 -11.99
CA ALA A 53 14.67 1.16 -11.82
C ALA A 53 13.38 0.90 -11.02
N VAL A 54 12.23 1.08 -11.66
CA VAL A 54 10.89 0.84 -11.07
C VAL A 54 10.07 -0.09 -11.93
N ARG A 55 9.18 -0.85 -11.28
CA ARG A 55 8.03 -1.48 -11.93
C ARG A 55 6.84 -0.54 -11.78
N CYS A 56 6.09 -0.33 -12.86
CA CYS A 56 4.97 0.60 -12.86
C CYS A 56 3.69 -0.07 -13.36
N TRP A 57 2.57 0.36 -12.79
CA TRP A 57 1.23 -0.08 -13.16
C TRP A 57 0.28 1.10 -13.21
N ILE A 58 -0.71 0.99 -14.10
CA ILE A 58 -1.87 1.88 -14.12
C ILE A 58 -3.12 1.08 -13.79
N ALA A 59 -4.05 1.73 -13.12
CA ALA A 59 -5.40 1.24 -12.92
C ALA A 59 -6.36 1.99 -13.85
N LYS A 60 -7.25 1.24 -14.48
CA LYS A 60 -8.34 1.78 -15.28
C LYS A 60 -9.69 1.40 -14.68
N TRP A 61 -10.63 2.33 -14.75
CA TRP A 61 -12.05 2.09 -14.50
C TRP A 61 -12.80 2.33 -15.82
N GLY A 62 -13.24 1.24 -16.47
CA GLY A 62 -13.60 1.31 -17.88
C GLY A 62 -12.40 1.73 -18.73
N ASP A 63 -12.58 2.76 -19.55
CA ASP A 63 -11.52 3.30 -20.41
C ASP A 63 -10.66 4.37 -19.71
N GLU A 64 -11.10 4.88 -18.56
CA GLU A 64 -10.41 5.96 -17.87
C GLU A 64 -9.26 5.47 -17.02
N THR A 65 -8.12 6.14 -17.13
CA THR A 65 -6.96 5.89 -16.27
C THR A 65 -7.13 6.64 -14.96
N VAL A 66 -7.36 5.92 -13.87
CA VAL A 66 -7.74 6.49 -12.57
C VAL A 66 -6.64 6.44 -11.52
N GLY A 67 -5.66 5.56 -11.68
CA GLY A 67 -4.61 5.36 -10.69
C GLY A 67 -3.28 4.90 -11.27
N PHE A 68 -2.22 5.17 -10.52
CA PHE A 68 -0.86 4.75 -10.82
C PHE A 68 -0.23 4.17 -9.56
N SER A 69 0.52 3.09 -9.73
CA SER A 69 1.37 2.57 -8.66
C SER A 69 2.73 2.18 -9.21
N SER A 70 3.75 2.28 -8.38
CA SER A 70 5.07 1.83 -8.72
C SER A 70 5.78 1.20 -7.53
N SER A 71 6.66 0.24 -7.81
CA SER A 71 7.49 -0.41 -6.81
C SER A 71 8.96 -0.44 -7.20
N ILE A 72 9.81 -0.47 -6.19
CA ILE A 72 11.26 -0.58 -6.32
C ILE A 72 11.77 -1.82 -5.61
N CYS A 73 12.84 -2.40 -6.14
CA CYS A 73 13.60 -3.42 -5.44
C CYS A 73 14.26 -2.84 -4.19
N LEU A 74 14.19 -3.55 -3.08
CA LEU A 74 14.94 -3.26 -1.86
C LEU A 74 16.13 -4.20 -1.80
N PRO A 75 17.35 -3.72 -2.09
CA PRO A 75 18.54 -4.55 -1.94
C PRO A 75 18.84 -4.82 -0.46
N GLY A 76 19.52 -5.94 -0.20
CA GLY A 76 20.05 -6.29 1.10
C GLY A 76 19.16 -7.21 1.95
N ARG A 77 19.79 -7.78 2.99
CA ARG A 77 19.11 -8.55 4.05
C ARG A 77 18.32 -7.62 4.96
N ILE A 78 17.17 -8.07 5.43
CA ILE A 78 16.52 -7.46 6.61
C ILE A 78 17.09 -8.20 7.82
N PRO A 79 17.83 -7.52 8.71
CA PRO A 79 18.31 -8.15 9.94
C PRO A 79 17.14 -8.74 10.74
N GLY A 80 17.32 -9.94 11.29
CA GLY A 80 16.31 -10.61 12.11
C GLY A 80 15.17 -11.29 11.34
N LEU A 81 15.23 -11.33 10.01
CA LEU A 81 14.30 -12.08 9.20
C LEU A 81 15.03 -13.25 8.55
N TYR A 82 14.75 -14.45 9.02
CA TYR A 82 15.15 -15.76 8.47
C TYR A 82 16.60 -15.93 8.00
N GLU A 83 17.31 -16.77 8.66
CA GLU A 83 18.31 -17.58 8.00
C GLU A 83 17.58 -18.43 6.94
N GLY A 84 17.86 -18.18 5.66
CA GLY A 84 17.32 -18.94 4.54
C GLY A 84 16.26 -18.25 3.68
N ASP A 85 15.66 -17.12 4.05
CA ASP A 85 14.73 -16.42 3.15
C ASP A 85 15.48 -15.65 2.06
N THR A 86 15.59 -16.26 0.88
CA THR A 86 16.26 -15.72 -0.31
C THR A 86 15.32 -14.90 -1.21
N ARG A 87 14.02 -14.77 -0.83
CA ARG A 87 13.04 -14.06 -1.66
C ARG A 87 13.42 -12.60 -1.86
N GLY A 88 13.30 -12.13 -3.08
CA GLY A 88 13.50 -10.74 -3.42
C GLY A 88 12.49 -9.83 -2.70
N LYS A 89 12.97 -8.69 -2.24
CA LYS A 89 12.15 -7.70 -1.52
C LYS A 89 11.82 -6.53 -2.42
N TRP A 90 10.55 -6.17 -2.44
CA TRP A 90 10.06 -5.02 -3.18
C TRP A 90 9.30 -4.09 -2.25
N ARG A 91 9.32 -2.82 -2.57
CA ARG A 91 8.61 -1.81 -1.78
C ARG A 91 7.82 -0.88 -2.70
N GLU A 92 6.61 -0.56 -2.26
CA GLU A 92 5.83 0.52 -2.85
C GLU A 92 6.64 1.82 -2.87
N CYS A 93 6.72 2.44 -4.04
CA CYS A 93 7.46 3.68 -4.24
C CYS A 93 6.51 4.87 -4.37
N ARG A 94 5.51 4.74 -5.22
CA ARG A 94 4.48 5.74 -5.46
C ARG A 94 3.14 5.05 -5.67
N THR A 95 2.09 5.58 -5.05
CA THR A 95 0.71 5.21 -5.34
C THR A 95 -0.12 6.49 -5.35
N VAL A 96 -0.76 6.76 -6.47
CA VAL A 96 -1.55 7.97 -6.69
C VAL A 96 -2.86 7.57 -7.36
N CYS A 97 -3.96 8.11 -6.85
CA CYS A 97 -5.27 8.10 -7.47
C CYS A 97 -5.60 9.53 -7.90
N LEU A 98 -6.14 9.71 -9.11
CA LEU A 98 -6.53 11.04 -9.57
C LEU A 98 -7.62 11.62 -8.66
N PRO A 99 -7.67 12.95 -8.48
CA PRO A 99 -8.55 13.61 -7.50
C PRO A 99 -10.01 13.18 -7.60
N ASP A 100 -10.57 13.11 -8.79
CA ASP A 100 -11.97 12.79 -9.04
C ASP A 100 -12.34 11.35 -8.65
N PHE A 101 -11.34 10.48 -8.47
CA PHE A 101 -11.50 9.07 -8.10
C PHE A 101 -11.01 8.76 -6.67
N GLN A 102 -10.71 9.78 -5.88
CA GLN A 102 -10.30 9.60 -4.49
C GLN A 102 -11.51 9.36 -3.57
N GLY A 103 -11.25 8.79 -2.40
CA GLY A 103 -12.27 8.59 -1.35
C GLY A 103 -13.11 7.32 -1.50
N VAL A 104 -13.13 6.67 -2.65
CA VAL A 104 -13.91 5.45 -2.91
C VAL A 104 -13.14 4.14 -2.72
N GLY A 105 -11.87 4.22 -2.29
CA GLY A 105 -11.05 3.05 -1.94
C GLY A 105 -10.15 2.53 -3.08
N ILE A 106 -10.13 3.19 -4.24
CA ILE A 106 -9.30 2.76 -5.39
C ILE A 106 -7.83 2.66 -5.02
N GLY A 107 -7.27 3.67 -4.34
CA GLY A 107 -5.84 3.68 -3.99
C GLY A 107 -5.41 2.52 -3.08
N THR A 108 -6.25 2.14 -2.11
CA THR A 108 -5.97 1.01 -1.23
C THR A 108 -6.04 -0.31 -1.97
N LYS A 109 -7.07 -0.50 -2.79
CA LYS A 109 -7.25 -1.72 -3.59
C LYS A 109 -6.18 -1.88 -4.68
N LEU A 110 -5.77 -0.79 -5.31
CA LEU A 110 -4.63 -0.80 -6.23
C LEU A 110 -3.34 -1.22 -5.53
N SER A 111 -3.09 -0.68 -4.33
CA SER A 111 -1.92 -1.07 -3.53
C SER A 111 -1.94 -2.55 -3.14
N ASP A 112 -3.10 -3.09 -2.71
CA ASP A 112 -3.26 -4.49 -2.37
C ASP A 112 -3.01 -5.39 -3.60
N ALA A 113 -3.62 -5.07 -4.73
CA ALA A 113 -3.46 -5.86 -5.96
C ALA A 113 -2.01 -5.88 -6.48
N ILE A 114 -1.29 -4.75 -6.39
CA ILE A 114 0.13 -4.72 -6.74
C ILE A 114 0.96 -5.55 -5.76
N ALA A 115 0.59 -5.57 -4.49
CA ALA A 115 1.22 -6.42 -3.49
C ALA A 115 0.99 -7.91 -3.80
N ASP A 116 -0.25 -8.30 -4.16
CA ASP A 116 -0.60 -9.67 -4.58
C ASP A 116 0.25 -10.12 -5.76
N ILE A 117 0.38 -9.31 -6.81
CA ILE A 117 1.21 -9.60 -7.99
C ILE A 117 2.67 -9.92 -7.59
N HIS A 118 3.20 -9.22 -6.59
CA HIS A 118 4.57 -9.50 -6.12
C HIS A 118 4.65 -10.80 -5.31
N ILE A 119 3.68 -11.07 -4.45
CA ILE A 119 3.61 -12.29 -3.65
C ILE A 119 3.43 -13.53 -4.53
N GLU A 120 2.51 -13.48 -5.49
CA GLU A 120 2.31 -14.53 -6.49
C GLU A 120 3.59 -14.81 -7.30
N GLY A 121 4.40 -13.79 -7.54
CA GLY A 121 5.73 -13.90 -8.13
C GLY A 121 6.83 -14.42 -7.18
N GLY A 122 6.49 -14.91 -5.98
CA GLY A 122 7.44 -15.41 -5.00
C GLY A 122 8.28 -14.31 -4.33
N LEU A 123 7.83 -13.05 -4.35
CA LEU A 123 8.52 -11.90 -3.80
C LEU A 123 7.88 -11.44 -2.49
N ARG A 124 8.62 -10.70 -1.67
CA ARG A 124 8.08 -10.03 -0.50
C ARG A 124 7.76 -8.58 -0.85
N TYR A 125 6.66 -8.06 -0.33
CA TYR A 125 6.23 -6.71 -0.63
C TYR A 125 6.03 -5.85 0.63
N PHE A 126 6.60 -4.67 0.59
CA PHE A 126 6.60 -3.73 1.71
C PHE A 126 6.00 -2.39 1.30
N SER A 127 5.47 -1.68 2.27
CA SER A 127 5.08 -0.30 2.10
C SER A 127 5.55 0.57 3.26
N LYS A 128 5.90 1.80 2.94
CA LYS A 128 6.20 2.83 3.91
C LYS A 128 5.56 4.15 3.47
N THR A 129 4.65 4.65 4.27
CA THR A 129 3.90 5.87 3.96
C THR A 129 3.75 6.77 5.18
N SER A 130 3.71 8.07 4.97
CA SER A 130 3.26 9.05 5.96
C SER A 130 1.82 9.51 5.71
N HIS A 131 1.16 8.98 4.68
CA HIS A 131 -0.24 9.30 4.40
C HIS A 131 -1.14 8.58 5.41
N ILE A 132 -1.80 9.34 6.28
CA ILE A 132 -2.53 8.83 7.44
C ILE A 132 -3.58 7.79 7.03
N ARG A 133 -4.50 8.14 6.11
CA ARG A 133 -5.59 7.24 5.70
C ARG A 133 -5.08 5.92 5.13
N MET A 134 -4.01 5.93 4.35
CA MET A 134 -3.40 4.73 3.80
C MET A 134 -2.72 3.90 4.90
N GLY A 135 -2.04 4.57 5.82
CA GLY A 135 -1.40 3.93 6.97
C GLY A 135 -2.39 3.26 7.90
N GLU A 136 -3.48 3.97 8.26
CA GLU A 136 -4.56 3.44 9.10
C GLU A 136 -5.29 2.27 8.44
N TYR A 137 -5.52 2.34 7.12
CA TYR A 137 -6.07 1.22 6.38
C TYR A 137 -5.21 -0.04 6.57
N ARG A 138 -3.90 0.07 6.34
CA ARG A 138 -2.98 -1.07 6.49
C ARG A 138 -2.85 -1.55 7.93
N GLN A 139 -2.95 -0.64 8.90
CA GLN A 139 -2.92 -0.99 10.32
C GLN A 139 -4.11 -1.86 10.74
N LYS A 140 -5.26 -1.68 10.10
CA LYS A 140 -6.51 -2.40 10.36
C LYS A 140 -6.71 -3.61 9.44
N SER A 141 -6.06 -3.62 8.28
CA SER A 141 -6.24 -4.67 7.27
C SER A 141 -5.56 -5.98 7.69
N PRO A 142 -6.25 -7.12 7.61
CA PRO A 142 -5.64 -8.42 7.87
C PRO A 142 -4.61 -8.82 6.80
N LEU A 143 -4.59 -8.13 5.65
CA LEU A 143 -3.65 -8.36 4.55
C LEU A 143 -2.26 -7.79 4.81
N TRP A 144 -2.13 -6.88 5.78
CA TRP A 144 -0.91 -6.17 6.07
C TRP A 144 -0.46 -6.40 7.50
N ARG A 145 0.83 -6.55 7.70
CA ARG A 145 1.46 -6.70 9.00
C ARG A 145 2.40 -5.54 9.27
N ALA A 146 2.30 -4.93 10.45
CA ALA A 146 3.23 -3.89 10.88
C ALA A 146 4.66 -4.44 10.98
N THR A 147 5.63 -3.70 10.44
CA THR A 147 7.06 -4.03 10.60
C THR A 147 7.60 -3.43 11.90
N ALA A 148 8.79 -3.87 12.32
CA ALA A 148 9.48 -3.36 13.50
C ALA A 148 9.75 -1.83 13.45
N THR A 149 9.68 -1.20 12.28
CA THR A 149 9.87 0.25 12.10
C THR A 149 8.56 1.02 11.96
N ASN A 150 7.41 0.36 12.17
CA ASN A 150 6.10 1.00 12.09
C ASN A 150 5.93 2.03 13.21
N LEU A 151 5.44 3.22 12.86
CA LEU A 151 5.19 4.35 13.78
C LEU A 151 6.42 4.81 14.59
N LYS A 152 7.64 4.41 14.20
CA LYS A 152 8.84 4.89 14.86
C LYS A 152 9.24 6.28 14.38
N ASP A 153 9.61 7.13 15.33
CA ASP A 153 10.22 8.43 15.04
C ASP A 153 11.61 8.21 14.43
N ARG A 154 11.84 8.79 13.26
CA ARG A 154 13.11 8.70 12.55
C ARG A 154 14.13 9.75 12.99
N SER A 155 13.75 10.74 13.76
CA SER A 155 14.65 11.81 14.19
C SER A 155 15.82 11.30 15.04
N LYS A 156 15.64 10.15 15.68
CA LYS A 156 16.66 9.53 16.56
C LYS A 156 17.58 8.52 15.87
N SER A 157 17.32 8.14 14.62
CA SER A 157 18.09 7.08 13.93
C SER A 157 19.24 7.61 13.04
N GLY A 158 19.52 8.91 13.07
CA GLY A 158 20.43 9.58 12.15
C GLY A 158 21.89 9.76 12.62
N GLN A 159 22.32 9.11 13.69
CA GLN A 159 23.72 9.20 14.14
C GLN A 159 24.59 8.06 13.57
N GLY A 160 24.66 7.91 12.28
CA GLY A 160 25.55 6.91 11.70
C GLY A 160 25.57 6.86 10.18
N ARG A 161 26.62 7.44 9.59
CA ARG A 161 27.08 7.29 8.20
C ARG A 161 26.38 8.11 7.11
N GLY A 162 26.93 9.27 6.78
CA GLY A 162 27.32 9.80 5.47
C GLY A 162 26.28 10.07 4.36
N TRP A 163 25.02 9.65 4.45
CA TRP A 163 24.01 9.81 3.40
C TRP A 163 22.82 10.67 3.81
N HIS A 164 23.02 11.65 4.70
CA HIS A 164 21.98 12.21 5.57
C HIS A 164 21.43 13.58 5.20
N HIS A 165 21.81 14.16 4.10
CA HIS A 165 21.37 15.52 3.78
C HIS A 165 19.95 15.65 3.21
N TYR A 166 19.18 14.57 3.04
CA TYR A 166 17.92 14.65 2.30
C TYR A 166 16.63 14.43 3.10
N THR A 167 16.69 14.24 4.41
CA THR A 167 15.44 14.02 5.19
C THR A 167 15.50 14.63 6.58
N LEU A 168 15.86 15.90 6.69
CA LEU A 168 15.69 16.68 7.91
C LEU A 168 14.25 17.23 8.06
N GLU A 169 13.24 16.58 7.52
CA GLU A 169 11.86 16.83 7.95
C GLU A 169 11.68 16.19 9.32
N LYS A 170 11.89 17.01 10.33
CA LYS A 170 11.72 16.70 11.75
C LYS A 170 10.35 16.07 12.00
N LYS A 171 10.32 14.92 12.68
CA LYS A 171 9.13 14.29 13.28
C LYS A 171 8.07 13.71 12.32
N ARG A 172 8.42 13.21 11.15
CA ARG A 172 7.44 12.52 10.32
C ARG A 172 7.27 11.07 10.79
N ILE A 173 6.17 10.76 11.46
CA ILE A 173 5.76 9.41 11.77
C ILE A 173 5.41 8.71 10.47
N CYS A 174 5.98 7.52 10.22
CA CYS A 174 5.69 6.72 9.04
C CYS A 174 5.07 5.39 9.45
N TYR A 175 4.00 5.04 8.76
CA TYR A 175 3.45 3.69 8.77
C TYR A 175 4.34 2.78 7.93
N SER A 176 4.71 1.63 8.47
CA SER A 176 5.58 0.67 7.79
C SER A 176 5.00 -0.73 7.91
N HIS A 177 4.63 -1.33 6.79
CA HIS A 177 3.95 -2.62 6.74
C HIS A 177 4.55 -3.54 5.68
N GLU A 178 4.41 -4.84 5.92
CA GLU A 178 4.64 -5.90 4.96
C GLU A 178 3.28 -6.49 4.56
N TYR A 179 3.09 -6.72 3.27
CA TYR A 179 1.92 -7.40 2.76
C TYR A 179 2.06 -8.90 2.93
N ILE A 180 1.06 -9.53 3.52
CA ILE A 180 1.04 -10.97 3.81
C ILE A 180 -0.02 -11.73 3.02
N GLY A 181 -0.91 -11.00 2.32
CA GLY A 181 -2.00 -11.60 1.53
C GLY A 181 -3.15 -12.15 2.37
N ALA A 182 -4.16 -12.65 1.68
CA ALA A 182 -5.35 -13.24 2.31
C ALA A 182 -5.06 -14.64 2.87
N ASP A 183 -4.20 -15.39 2.21
CA ASP A 183 -3.86 -16.76 2.61
C ASP A 183 -2.60 -16.79 3.47
N ARG A 184 -2.81 -16.71 4.79
CA ARG A 184 -1.72 -16.81 5.77
C ARG A 184 -1.02 -18.18 5.79
N LYS A 185 -1.61 -19.20 5.15
CA LYS A 185 -1.05 -20.58 5.12
C LYS A 185 0.14 -20.68 4.19
N SER A 186 0.31 -19.77 3.23
CA SER A 186 1.47 -19.75 2.34
C SER A 186 2.75 -19.24 3.02
N TYR A 187 2.64 -18.69 4.22
CA TYR A 187 3.76 -18.25 5.03
C TYR A 187 4.07 -19.31 6.09
N ASP A 188 5.28 -19.87 6.07
CA ASP A 188 5.73 -20.85 7.04
C ASP A 188 5.49 -20.32 8.48
N PRO A 189 4.67 -21.01 9.30
CA PRO A 189 4.38 -20.58 10.68
C PRO A 189 5.63 -20.39 11.54
N LYS A 190 6.72 -21.08 11.25
CA LYS A 190 8.01 -20.91 11.95
C LYS A 190 8.51 -19.48 11.93
N TRP A 191 8.26 -18.72 10.89
CA TRP A 191 8.69 -17.35 10.90
C TRP A 191 7.80 -16.36 11.68
N LEU A 192 6.58 -16.70 11.91
CA LEU A 192 5.73 -15.95 12.84
C LEU A 192 6.22 -16.12 14.28
N GLU A 193 6.70 -17.30 14.63
CA GLU A 193 7.28 -17.60 15.94
C GLU A 193 8.59 -16.85 16.16
N VAL A 194 9.50 -16.86 15.20
CA VAL A 194 10.77 -16.12 15.27
C VAL A 194 10.54 -14.60 15.36
N TYR A 195 9.57 -14.07 14.62
CA TYR A 195 9.21 -12.65 14.69
C TYR A 195 8.63 -12.26 16.06
N ASN A 196 7.86 -13.15 16.67
CA ASN A 196 7.31 -12.92 18.01
C ASN A 196 8.35 -13.10 19.12
N ALA A 197 9.28 -14.05 18.97
CA ALA A 197 10.40 -14.23 19.89
C ALA A 197 11.32 -13.01 19.92
N SER A 198 11.63 -12.40 18.80
CA SER A 198 12.49 -11.20 18.71
C SER A 198 11.82 -9.90 19.23
N LYS A 199 10.58 -9.96 19.67
CA LYS A 199 9.88 -8.83 20.31
C LYS A 199 9.97 -8.87 21.84
N ASN A 200 10.36 -10.00 22.40
CA ASN A 200 10.41 -10.23 23.84
C ASN A 200 11.83 -10.12 24.42
N ASP A 201 12.83 -9.88 23.56
CA ASP A 201 14.20 -9.50 23.91
C ASP A 201 14.42 -7.97 23.68
#